data_526f9088f349a90ebb7a44d4ea8e6860
#
_entry.id   526f9088f349a90ebb7a44d4ea8e6860
#
_cell.length_a   1.000
_cell.length_b   1.000
_cell.length_c   1.000
_cell.angle_alpha   90.00
_cell.angle_beta   90.00
_cell.angle_gamma   90.00
#
_symmetry.space_group_name_H-M   'P 1'
#
loop_
_entity.id
_entity.type
_entity.pdbx_description
1 polymer ?
#
loop_
_entity_poly.entity_id
_entity_poly.type
_entity_poly.pdbx_seq_one_letter_code
_entity_poly.pdbx_strand_id
1 'polypeptide(L)'
;DLAYKGVVTFTAEYTIPANTKEGTTFNNVVTVKSGELTATDNETVTVDKNPALSVDKSVDKNVAKPGEKVVYTYKVTNLGNSDLEVTLDDVISENNQVMDEQLVLKNTDGSVYDGGTFTLAYEETVMFTAEFTIPENTKVDTVFHNAVTVKSGDIEKTDEENVTVANDPGLEDEKSVNKNEALPGE
;
A
#
# COMPACT_ATOMS: atom_id res chain seq x y z
N ASP A 1 -0.66 53.91 25.30
CA ASP A 1 -1.93 54.60 25.56
C ASP A 1 -2.74 54.67 24.27
N LEU A 2 -4.02 54.34 24.32
CA LEU A 2 -4.96 54.44 23.21
C LEU A 2 -5.64 55.83 23.28
N ALA A 3 -5.49 56.65 22.24
CA ALA A 3 -6.12 57.96 22.17
C ALA A 3 -7.67 57.85 22.10
N TYR A 4 -8.37 58.95 22.44
CA TYR A 4 -9.82 59.02 22.32
C TYR A 4 -10.27 58.64 20.90
N LYS A 5 -11.13 57.64 20.73
CA LYS A 5 -11.56 57.07 19.46
C LYS A 5 -10.41 56.46 18.62
N GLY A 6 -9.25 56.26 19.21
CA GLY A 6 -8.13 55.59 18.55
C GLY A 6 -8.42 54.09 18.36
N VAL A 7 -7.88 53.51 17.27
CA VAL A 7 -7.91 52.07 16.95
C VAL A 7 -6.48 51.59 16.81
N VAL A 8 -6.21 50.43 17.42
CA VAL A 8 -4.94 49.69 17.21
C VAL A 8 -5.28 48.30 16.76
N THR A 9 -4.61 47.86 15.69
CA THR A 9 -4.78 46.51 15.16
C THR A 9 -3.52 45.70 15.45
N PHE A 10 -3.71 44.49 15.94
CA PHE A 10 -2.69 43.46 16.11
C PHE A 10 -3.00 42.27 15.23
N THR A 11 -1.97 41.60 14.72
CA THR A 11 -2.06 40.36 13.99
C THR A 11 -1.29 39.27 14.72
N ALA A 12 -1.80 38.04 14.71
CA ALA A 12 -1.10 36.85 15.18
C ALA A 12 -1.17 35.78 14.10
N GLU A 13 -0.07 35.07 13.93
CA GLU A 13 0.00 33.92 13.00
C GLU A 13 0.18 32.63 13.80
N TYR A 14 -0.51 31.59 13.37
CA TYR A 14 -0.36 30.24 13.91
C TYR A 14 -0.35 29.24 12.76
N THR A 15 0.68 28.38 12.73
CA THR A 15 0.76 27.28 11.75
C THR A 15 0.21 26.02 12.37
N ILE A 16 -0.88 25.48 11.78
CA ILE A 16 -1.45 24.21 12.18
C ILE A 16 -0.45 23.10 11.82
N PRO A 17 -0.07 22.21 12.76
CA PRO A 17 0.83 21.09 12.47
C PRO A 17 0.27 20.20 11.34
N ALA A 18 1.15 19.74 10.45
CA ALA A 18 0.76 19.01 9.22
C ALA A 18 -0.09 17.75 9.49
N ASN A 19 0.18 17.06 10.63
CA ASN A 19 -0.52 15.82 11.00
C ASN A 19 -1.69 16.07 11.96
N THR A 20 -2.27 17.26 11.97
CA THR A 20 -3.43 17.52 12.83
C THR A 20 -4.66 16.79 12.27
N LYS A 21 -5.31 15.97 13.11
CA LYS A 21 -6.49 15.19 12.74
C LYS A 21 -7.64 16.12 12.30
N GLU A 22 -8.38 15.69 11.26
CA GLU A 22 -9.63 16.31 10.83
C GLU A 22 -10.57 16.58 12.01
N GLY A 23 -11.26 17.71 12.00
CA GLY A 23 -12.22 18.12 13.03
C GLY A 23 -11.57 18.68 14.30
N THR A 24 -10.22 18.69 14.41
CA THR A 24 -9.53 19.38 15.50
C THR A 24 -9.84 20.87 15.44
N THR A 25 -10.15 21.48 16.60
CA THR A 25 -10.45 22.90 16.70
C THR A 25 -9.37 23.64 17.48
N PHE A 26 -8.99 24.81 16.96
CA PHE A 26 -8.10 25.74 17.62
C PHE A 26 -8.87 27.00 17.96
N ASN A 27 -9.01 27.32 19.25
CA ASN A 27 -9.66 28.50 19.73
C ASN A 27 -8.64 29.54 20.15
N ASN A 28 -8.63 30.70 19.51
CA ASN A 28 -7.80 31.83 19.86
C ASN A 28 -8.60 32.87 20.63
N VAL A 29 -8.15 33.21 21.82
CA VAL A 29 -8.84 34.16 22.69
C VAL A 29 -7.95 35.39 22.88
N VAL A 30 -8.48 36.57 22.58
CA VAL A 30 -7.84 37.83 22.87
C VAL A 30 -8.50 38.49 24.09
N THR A 31 -7.70 39.01 24.99
CA THR A 31 -8.17 39.79 26.16
C THR A 31 -7.43 41.12 26.22
N VAL A 32 -8.20 42.20 26.23
CA VAL A 32 -7.70 43.57 26.38
C VAL A 32 -8.10 44.10 27.75
N LYS A 33 -7.15 44.74 28.42
CA LYS A 33 -7.37 45.33 29.75
C LYS A 33 -6.94 46.78 29.79
N SER A 34 -7.73 47.61 30.49
CA SER A 34 -7.38 49.01 30.82
C SER A 34 -7.89 49.33 32.23
N GLY A 35 -7.00 49.36 33.21
CA GLY A 35 -7.38 49.41 34.63
C GLY A 35 -8.24 48.23 35.02
N GLU A 36 -9.45 48.48 35.50
CA GLU A 36 -10.43 47.45 35.85
C GLU A 36 -11.31 46.98 34.65
N LEU A 37 -11.21 47.67 33.52
CA LEU A 37 -11.95 47.28 32.31
C LEU A 37 -11.28 46.10 31.61
N THR A 38 -12.09 45.12 31.25
CA THR A 38 -11.66 43.95 30.48
C THR A 38 -12.62 43.72 29.33
N ALA A 39 -12.10 43.48 28.13
CA ALA A 39 -12.86 43.01 26.97
C ALA A 39 -12.18 41.75 26.42
N THR A 40 -12.99 40.78 26.02
CA THR A 40 -12.50 39.51 25.52
C THR A 40 -13.26 39.17 24.23
N ASP A 41 -12.55 38.62 23.25
CA ASP A 41 -13.12 38.09 22.02
C ASP A 41 -12.38 36.81 21.64
N ASN A 42 -13.03 35.95 20.84
CA ASN A 42 -12.46 34.67 20.44
C ASN A 42 -12.88 34.26 19.03
N GLU A 43 -11.97 33.54 18.35
CA GLU A 43 -12.22 32.92 17.06
C GLU A 43 -11.76 31.47 17.08
N THR A 44 -12.44 30.61 16.30
CA THR A 44 -12.16 29.19 16.22
C THR A 44 -11.85 28.80 14.77
N VAL A 45 -10.77 28.04 14.58
CA VAL A 45 -10.42 27.41 13.31
C VAL A 45 -10.58 25.91 13.46
N THR A 46 -11.29 25.27 12.54
CA THR A 46 -11.44 23.80 12.46
C THR A 46 -10.56 23.26 11.35
N VAL A 47 -9.88 22.15 11.60
CA VAL A 47 -9.01 21.48 10.61
C VAL A 47 -9.88 20.72 9.62
N ASP A 48 -9.72 21.04 8.35
CA ASP A 48 -10.41 20.37 7.25
C ASP A 48 -9.79 19.02 6.91
N LYS A 49 -10.55 18.17 6.21
CA LYS A 49 -10.13 16.90 5.66
C LYS A 49 -9.03 17.08 4.60
N ASN A 50 -7.94 16.36 4.75
CA ASN A 50 -6.85 16.28 3.78
C ASN A 50 -6.46 14.81 3.55
N PRO A 51 -7.21 14.07 2.72
CA PRO A 51 -6.98 12.64 2.51
C PRO A 51 -5.72 12.41 1.68
N ALA A 52 -4.91 11.42 2.10
CA ALA A 52 -3.72 10.99 1.36
C ALA A 52 -3.48 9.50 1.61
N LEU A 53 -3.09 8.77 0.56
CA LEU A 53 -2.91 7.32 0.55
C LEU A 53 -1.60 6.97 -0.12
N SER A 54 -0.91 5.93 0.36
CA SER A 54 0.20 5.29 -0.34
C SER A 54 0.04 3.77 -0.35
N VAL A 55 0.61 3.15 -1.38
CA VAL A 55 0.86 1.72 -1.46
C VAL A 55 2.32 1.49 -1.78
N ASP A 56 2.91 0.47 -1.16
CA ASP A 56 4.28 0.00 -1.37
C ASP A 56 4.21 -1.53 -1.52
N LYS A 57 4.69 -2.04 -2.65
CA LYS A 57 4.71 -3.44 -3.01
C LYS A 57 6.14 -3.93 -3.08
N SER A 58 6.36 -5.14 -2.62
CA SER A 58 7.66 -5.81 -2.72
C SER A 58 7.47 -7.30 -3.00
N VAL A 59 8.50 -7.93 -3.55
CA VAL A 59 8.59 -9.37 -3.73
C VAL A 59 9.86 -9.91 -3.07
N ASP A 60 9.78 -11.07 -2.47
CA ASP A 60 10.92 -11.70 -1.77
C ASP A 60 12.06 -12.11 -2.72
N LYS A 61 11.73 -12.42 -4.00
CA LYS A 61 12.67 -12.75 -5.06
C LYS A 61 12.16 -12.18 -6.39
N ASN A 62 12.98 -11.43 -7.08
CA ASN A 62 12.69 -10.93 -8.43
C ASN A 62 13.20 -11.84 -9.56
N VAL A 63 13.84 -12.97 -9.18
CA VAL A 63 14.26 -14.05 -10.08
C VAL A 63 13.91 -15.37 -9.41
N ALA A 64 13.18 -16.24 -10.10
CA ALA A 64 12.76 -17.55 -9.59
C ALA A 64 12.79 -18.60 -10.70
N LYS A 65 12.89 -19.88 -10.32
CA LYS A 65 12.84 -21.02 -11.24
C LYS A 65 11.41 -21.52 -11.42
N PRO A 66 11.12 -22.30 -12.49
CA PRO A 66 9.87 -23.04 -12.58
C PRO A 66 9.65 -23.89 -11.31
N GLY A 67 8.42 -23.92 -10.79
CA GLY A 67 8.03 -24.59 -9.55
C GLY A 67 8.39 -23.84 -8.26
N GLU A 68 9.20 -22.80 -8.30
CA GLU A 68 9.49 -21.99 -7.12
C GLU A 68 8.33 -21.07 -6.74
N LYS A 69 8.19 -20.88 -5.44
CA LYS A 69 7.25 -19.94 -4.84
C LYS A 69 7.94 -18.59 -4.60
N VAL A 70 7.26 -17.51 -4.94
CA VAL A 70 7.59 -16.14 -4.56
C VAL A 70 6.46 -15.57 -3.70
N VAL A 71 6.81 -14.62 -2.83
CA VAL A 71 5.86 -13.98 -1.91
C VAL A 71 5.87 -12.48 -2.14
N TYR A 72 4.71 -11.95 -2.52
CA TYR A 72 4.47 -10.52 -2.59
C TYR A 72 4.00 -10.00 -1.24
N THR A 73 4.45 -8.82 -0.88
CA THR A 73 4.02 -8.07 0.30
C THR A 73 3.51 -6.71 -0.13
N TYR A 74 2.35 -6.33 0.39
CA TYR A 74 1.68 -5.06 0.11
C TYR A 74 1.55 -4.28 1.40
N LYS A 75 1.98 -3.03 1.39
CA LYS A 75 1.87 -2.12 2.53
C LYS A 75 1.03 -0.92 2.12
N VAL A 76 -0.14 -0.75 2.72
CA VAL A 76 -1.06 0.35 2.44
C VAL A 76 -1.08 1.28 3.64
N THR A 77 -0.78 2.57 3.43
CA THR A 77 -0.65 3.54 4.51
C THR A 77 -1.55 4.75 4.27
N ASN A 78 -2.31 5.12 5.29
CA ASN A 78 -3.03 6.38 5.34
C ASN A 78 -2.07 7.51 5.75
N LEU A 79 -1.75 8.37 4.79
CA LEU A 79 -0.90 9.54 4.97
C LEU A 79 -1.69 10.83 5.19
N GLY A 80 -3.02 10.74 5.17
CA GLY A 80 -3.94 11.85 5.39
C GLY A 80 -4.20 12.12 6.87
N ASN A 81 -5.16 12.99 7.14
CA ASN A 81 -5.55 13.40 8.49
C ASN A 81 -6.93 12.87 8.94
N SER A 82 -7.50 11.94 8.20
CA SER A 82 -8.82 11.33 8.46
C SER A 82 -8.82 9.86 8.08
N ASP A 83 -9.80 9.10 8.59
CA ASP A 83 -10.02 7.72 8.22
C ASP A 83 -10.42 7.62 6.73
N LEU A 84 -9.98 6.55 6.05
CA LEU A 84 -10.21 6.28 4.64
C LEU A 84 -10.93 4.95 4.46
N GLU A 85 -11.91 4.94 3.54
CA GLU A 85 -12.48 3.69 3.02
C GLU A 85 -11.68 3.29 1.78
N VAL A 86 -11.00 2.15 1.84
CA VAL A 86 -10.00 1.72 0.84
C VAL A 86 -10.43 0.42 0.18
N THR A 87 -10.25 0.34 -1.14
CA THR A 87 -10.28 -0.92 -1.90
C THR A 87 -8.89 -1.22 -2.44
N LEU A 88 -8.56 -2.52 -2.55
CA LEU A 88 -7.31 -2.99 -3.12
C LEU A 88 -7.62 -4.00 -4.22
N ASP A 89 -7.01 -3.81 -5.39
CA ASP A 89 -7.06 -4.72 -6.53
C ASP A 89 -5.63 -5.09 -6.94
N ASP A 90 -5.38 -6.38 -7.18
CA ASP A 90 -4.07 -6.91 -7.53
C ASP A 90 -4.18 -7.75 -8.80
N VAL A 91 -3.37 -7.45 -9.81
CA VAL A 91 -3.42 -8.08 -11.11
C VAL A 91 -2.05 -8.61 -11.49
N ILE A 92 -1.98 -9.93 -11.73
CA ILE A 92 -0.77 -10.58 -12.25
C ILE A 92 -0.92 -10.87 -13.74
N SER A 93 0.17 -10.66 -14.48
CA SER A 93 0.28 -10.95 -15.92
C SER A 93 1.56 -11.69 -16.24
N GLU A 94 1.51 -12.53 -17.28
CA GLU A 94 2.66 -13.20 -17.88
C GLU A 94 2.98 -12.53 -19.21
N ASN A 95 4.20 -12.00 -19.39
CA ASN A 95 4.64 -11.32 -20.62
C ASN A 95 3.59 -10.30 -21.15
N ASN A 96 3.01 -9.49 -20.24
CA ASN A 96 1.96 -8.49 -20.50
C ASN A 96 0.57 -9.06 -20.87
N GLN A 97 0.34 -10.34 -20.67
CA GLN A 97 -0.98 -10.95 -20.79
C GLN A 97 -1.53 -11.24 -19.39
N VAL A 98 -2.67 -10.64 -19.05
CA VAL A 98 -3.31 -10.87 -17.74
C VAL A 98 -3.63 -12.35 -17.59
N MET A 99 -3.24 -12.93 -16.46
CA MET A 99 -3.51 -14.33 -16.15
C MET A 99 -4.98 -14.53 -15.73
N ASP A 100 -5.56 -15.67 -16.10
CA ASP A 100 -6.94 -16.02 -15.72
C ASP A 100 -7.05 -16.24 -14.20
N GLU A 101 -6.01 -16.84 -13.60
CA GLU A 101 -5.95 -17.06 -12.16
C GLU A 101 -5.21 -15.91 -11.48
N GLN A 102 -5.92 -15.20 -10.61
CA GLN A 102 -5.37 -14.08 -9.83
C GLN A 102 -4.87 -14.54 -8.46
N LEU A 103 -3.99 -13.75 -7.86
CA LEU A 103 -3.40 -14.07 -6.57
C LEU A 103 -4.43 -13.93 -5.44
N VAL A 104 -4.35 -14.83 -4.47
CA VAL A 104 -5.16 -14.76 -3.25
C VAL A 104 -4.42 -13.93 -2.21
N LEU A 105 -4.93 -12.75 -1.92
CA LEU A 105 -4.38 -11.89 -0.89
C LEU A 105 -4.80 -12.36 0.49
N LYS A 106 -3.86 -12.31 1.43
CA LYS A 106 -4.06 -12.67 2.84
C LYS A 106 -3.72 -11.49 3.73
N ASN A 107 -4.53 -11.28 4.75
CA ASN A 107 -4.25 -10.38 5.86
C ASN A 107 -3.06 -10.91 6.70
N THR A 108 -2.54 -10.09 7.60
CA THR A 108 -1.42 -10.46 8.49
C THR A 108 -1.75 -11.61 9.46
N ASP A 109 -3.02 -11.86 9.74
CA ASP A 109 -3.50 -13.00 10.54
C ASP A 109 -3.67 -14.30 9.71
N GLY A 110 -3.39 -14.25 8.41
CA GLY A 110 -3.53 -15.36 7.47
C GLY A 110 -4.93 -15.56 6.89
N SER A 111 -5.91 -14.76 7.29
CA SER A 111 -7.24 -14.78 6.68
C SER A 111 -7.19 -14.23 5.24
N VAL A 112 -8.06 -14.73 4.38
CA VAL A 112 -8.17 -14.24 3.00
C VAL A 112 -8.82 -12.85 2.99
N TYR A 113 -8.23 -11.92 2.25
CA TYR A 113 -8.87 -10.65 1.91
C TYR A 113 -9.91 -10.92 0.82
N ASP A 114 -11.15 -10.55 1.08
CA ASP A 114 -12.32 -10.88 0.23
C ASP A 114 -12.53 -9.93 -0.97
N GLY A 115 -11.60 -8.95 -1.13
CA GLY A 115 -11.71 -7.91 -2.17
C GLY A 115 -12.68 -6.78 -1.80
N GLY A 116 -13.22 -6.78 -0.58
CA GLY A 116 -14.13 -5.75 -0.08
C GLY A 116 -13.43 -4.44 0.29
N THR A 117 -14.25 -3.45 0.65
CA THR A 117 -13.76 -2.19 1.21
C THR A 117 -13.38 -2.40 2.67
N PHE A 118 -12.24 -1.82 3.08
CA PHE A 118 -11.81 -1.79 4.47
C PHE A 118 -11.52 -0.36 4.93
N THR A 119 -11.75 -0.09 6.21
CA THR A 119 -11.41 1.19 6.81
C THR A 119 -9.94 1.20 7.16
N LEU A 120 -9.20 2.20 6.70
CA LEU A 120 -7.83 2.49 7.07
C LEU A 120 -7.82 3.74 7.95
N ALA A 121 -7.66 3.55 9.25
CA ALA A 121 -7.75 4.63 10.21
C ALA A 121 -6.65 5.69 10.00
N TYR A 122 -6.85 6.86 10.56
CA TYR A 122 -5.84 7.93 10.57
C TYR A 122 -4.48 7.41 11.05
N GLU A 123 -3.41 7.67 10.28
CA GLU A 123 -2.04 7.19 10.51
C GLU A 123 -1.85 5.66 10.50
N GLU A 124 -2.87 4.89 10.14
CA GLU A 124 -2.77 3.44 10.10
C GLU A 124 -2.02 2.94 8.86
N THR A 125 -1.38 1.79 9.05
CA THR A 125 -0.78 0.97 7.99
C THR A 125 -1.31 -0.44 8.12
N VAL A 126 -1.82 -0.98 7.03
CA VAL A 126 -2.18 -2.41 6.90
C VAL A 126 -1.26 -3.09 5.92
N MET A 127 -1.06 -4.41 6.11
CA MET A 127 -0.23 -5.23 5.24
C MET A 127 -1.03 -6.44 4.75
N PHE A 128 -0.76 -6.80 3.49
CA PHE A 128 -1.26 -8.03 2.88
C PHE A 128 -0.08 -8.82 2.30
N THR A 129 -0.30 -10.11 2.08
CA THR A 129 0.65 -10.99 1.38
C THR A 129 -0.08 -11.81 0.34
N ALA A 130 0.62 -12.17 -0.73
CA ALA A 130 0.15 -13.15 -1.70
C ALA A 130 1.29 -14.06 -2.13
N GLU A 131 0.99 -15.34 -2.34
CA GLU A 131 1.93 -16.34 -2.82
C GLU A 131 1.67 -16.62 -4.29
N PHE A 132 2.73 -16.70 -5.08
CA PHE A 132 2.68 -17.12 -6.46
C PHE A 132 3.70 -18.23 -6.70
N THR A 133 3.26 -19.33 -7.30
CA THR A 133 4.16 -20.42 -7.71
C THR A 133 4.38 -20.34 -9.20
N ILE A 134 5.64 -20.19 -9.63
CA ILE A 134 5.99 -20.18 -11.05
C ILE A 134 5.56 -21.52 -11.67
N PRO A 135 4.76 -21.51 -12.75
CA PRO A 135 4.34 -22.76 -13.39
C PRO A 135 5.54 -23.60 -13.87
N GLU A 136 5.49 -24.93 -13.67
CA GLU A 136 6.59 -25.87 -13.91
C GLU A 136 7.19 -25.80 -15.33
N ASN A 137 6.38 -25.50 -16.34
CA ASN A 137 6.81 -25.49 -17.74
C ASN A 137 7.06 -24.08 -18.27
N THR A 138 7.24 -23.08 -17.38
CA THR A 138 7.49 -21.70 -17.78
C THR A 138 8.86 -21.59 -18.45
N LYS A 139 8.90 -20.90 -19.58
CA LYS A 139 10.16 -20.68 -20.30
C LYS A 139 11.06 -19.71 -19.54
N VAL A 140 12.37 -19.91 -19.71
CA VAL A 140 13.38 -18.94 -19.24
C VAL A 140 13.11 -17.56 -19.85
N ASP A 141 13.44 -16.51 -19.08
CA ASP A 141 13.22 -15.09 -19.44
C ASP A 141 11.73 -14.68 -19.54
N THR A 142 10.78 -15.56 -19.19
CA THR A 142 9.39 -15.16 -18.97
C THR A 142 9.34 -14.18 -17.80
N VAL A 143 8.58 -13.11 -17.95
CA VAL A 143 8.39 -12.09 -16.92
C VAL A 143 6.96 -12.16 -16.41
N PHE A 144 6.81 -12.36 -15.10
CA PHE A 144 5.56 -12.16 -14.37
C PHE A 144 5.56 -10.76 -13.79
N HIS A 145 4.62 -9.96 -14.24
CA HIS A 145 4.41 -8.59 -13.77
C HIS A 145 3.17 -8.57 -12.89
N ASN A 146 3.32 -8.12 -11.64
CA ASN A 146 2.22 -8.02 -10.70
C ASN A 146 2.04 -6.57 -10.24
N ALA A 147 0.87 -5.99 -10.50
CA ALA A 147 0.52 -4.61 -10.20
C ALA A 147 -0.61 -4.55 -9.18
N VAL A 148 -0.45 -3.74 -8.15
CA VAL A 148 -1.48 -3.42 -7.16
C VAL A 148 -2.03 -2.03 -7.38
N THR A 149 -3.34 -1.88 -7.25
CA THR A 149 -4.03 -0.58 -7.25
C THR A 149 -4.84 -0.44 -5.98
N VAL A 150 -4.65 0.65 -5.25
CA VAL A 150 -5.48 1.01 -4.08
C VAL A 150 -6.23 2.30 -4.35
N LYS A 151 -7.50 2.35 -3.92
CA LYS A 151 -8.40 3.50 -4.14
C LYS A 151 -9.12 3.90 -2.87
N SER A 152 -9.29 5.22 -2.71
CA SER A 152 -10.15 5.82 -1.69
C SER A 152 -10.78 7.11 -2.24
N GLY A 153 -12.07 7.09 -2.55
CA GLY A 153 -12.72 8.17 -3.28
C GLY A 153 -12.03 8.46 -4.61
N ASP A 154 -11.57 9.70 -4.80
CA ASP A 154 -10.86 10.12 -6.01
C ASP A 154 -9.34 9.84 -5.96
N ILE A 155 -8.84 9.30 -4.86
CA ILE A 155 -7.43 8.96 -4.71
C ILE A 155 -7.19 7.56 -5.27
N GLU A 156 -6.22 7.45 -6.19
CA GLU A 156 -5.72 6.18 -6.71
C GLU A 156 -4.20 6.14 -6.60
N LYS A 157 -3.66 5.02 -6.12
CA LYS A 157 -2.23 4.73 -6.05
C LYS A 157 -1.96 3.33 -6.56
N THR A 158 -0.86 3.20 -7.30
CA THR A 158 -0.40 1.93 -7.88
C THR A 158 1.06 1.68 -7.52
N ASP A 159 1.41 0.42 -7.42
CA ASP A 159 2.80 -0.06 -7.34
C ASP A 159 2.91 -1.43 -8.00
N GLU A 160 4.10 -1.82 -8.45
CA GLU A 160 4.29 -3.01 -9.27
C GLU A 160 5.63 -3.69 -9.02
N GLU A 161 5.64 -5.02 -9.18
CA GLU A 161 6.84 -5.84 -9.08
C GLU A 161 6.91 -6.85 -10.24
N ASN A 162 8.15 -7.19 -10.63
CA ASN A 162 8.43 -8.15 -11.66
C ASN A 162 9.21 -9.35 -11.10
N VAL A 163 8.85 -10.54 -11.59
CA VAL A 163 9.62 -11.76 -11.37
C VAL A 163 10.01 -12.35 -12.72
N THR A 164 11.31 -12.53 -12.94
CA THR A 164 11.86 -13.12 -14.16
C THR A 164 12.19 -14.59 -13.92
N VAL A 165 11.82 -15.45 -14.85
CA VAL A 165 12.10 -16.89 -14.74
C VAL A 165 13.56 -17.19 -15.12
N ALA A 166 14.28 -17.73 -14.15
CA ALA A 166 15.67 -18.14 -14.31
C ALA A 166 15.79 -19.43 -15.12
N ASN A 167 16.96 -19.62 -15.74
CA ASN A 167 17.32 -20.90 -16.34
C ASN A 167 17.48 -21.95 -15.24
N ASP A 168 16.76 -23.06 -15.37
CA ASP A 168 16.93 -24.26 -14.55
C ASP A 168 17.32 -25.45 -15.46
N PRO A 169 18.59 -25.58 -15.83
CA PRO A 169 19.04 -26.63 -16.73
C PRO A 169 18.90 -27.98 -16.02
N GLY A 170 17.88 -28.73 -16.42
CA GLY A 170 17.69 -30.14 -16.05
C GLY A 170 18.29 -31.05 -17.12
N LEU A 171 18.93 -32.11 -16.73
CA LEU A 171 19.33 -33.22 -17.60
C LEU A 171 18.73 -34.50 -17.02
N GLU A 172 17.81 -35.10 -17.78
CA GLU A 172 17.28 -36.42 -17.48
C GLU A 172 17.98 -37.46 -18.38
N ASP A 173 18.45 -38.53 -17.79
CA ASP A 173 18.98 -39.68 -18.49
C ASP A 173 18.14 -40.92 -18.17
N GLU A 174 17.50 -41.47 -19.16
CA GLU A 174 16.73 -42.71 -19.06
C GLU A 174 17.45 -43.82 -19.86
N LYS A 175 17.86 -44.85 -19.16
CA LYS A 175 18.43 -46.02 -19.75
C LYS A 175 17.50 -47.21 -19.60
N SER A 176 17.19 -47.87 -20.71
CA SER A 176 16.45 -49.09 -20.72
C SER A 176 17.21 -50.22 -21.40
N VAL A 177 16.92 -51.42 -21.02
CA VAL A 177 17.44 -52.63 -21.65
C VAL A 177 16.27 -53.48 -22.09
N ASN A 178 16.36 -54.06 -23.28
CA ASN A 178 15.30 -54.88 -23.82
C ASN A 178 15.21 -56.27 -23.20
N LYS A 179 16.29 -56.70 -22.53
CA LYS A 179 16.37 -57.96 -21.78
C LYS A 179 17.16 -57.76 -20.50
N ASN A 180 16.68 -58.25 -19.38
CA ASN A 180 17.42 -58.28 -18.11
C ASN A 180 18.31 -59.51 -17.98
N GLU A 181 18.05 -60.52 -18.80
CA GLU A 181 18.84 -61.76 -18.86
C GLU A 181 19.15 -62.09 -20.33
N ALA A 182 20.35 -62.51 -20.63
CA ALA A 182 20.78 -62.91 -21.96
C ALA A 182 21.65 -64.14 -21.89
N LEU A 183 21.56 -65.00 -22.89
CA LEU A 183 22.45 -66.15 -23.01
C LEU A 183 23.78 -65.76 -23.67
N PRO A 184 24.86 -66.52 -23.45
CA PRO A 184 26.10 -66.28 -24.15
C PRO A 184 25.91 -66.29 -25.68
N GLY A 185 26.21 -65.15 -26.33
CA GLY A 185 26.05 -64.97 -27.78
C GLY A 185 24.78 -64.22 -28.24
N GLU A 186 23.94 -63.75 -27.30
CA GLU A 186 22.79 -62.86 -27.57
C GLU A 186 23.14 -61.40 -27.47
#